data_12e12b078058b727a109f52386451d5e
#
_entry.id   12e12b078058b727a109f52386451d5e
#
_cell.length_a   1.000
_cell.length_b   1.000
_cell.length_c   1.000
_cell.angle_alpha   90.00
_cell.angle_beta   90.00
_cell.angle_gamma   90.00
#
_symmetry.space_group_name_H-M   'P 1'
#
loop_
_entity.id
_entity.type
_entity.pdbx_description
1 polymer ?
#
loop_
_entity_poly.entity_id
_entity_poly.type
_entity_poly.pdbx_seq_one_letter_code
_entity_poly.pdbx_strand_id
1 'polypeptide(L)'
;MEAPAGGIHKGDLFLETFLEYKVLCWGQKDNTSAKHRLISEEPLSIRVEGKPYSVVMRTPGDELAHAAGFCLSEGIVSTPDDVNTISCCNGNDSNVVAVTLNASRRDKIVDILGRRGFISQTSCGICGKEIVKDLYQMIQPVEDNTRMNAGLALECLENLPQHQPLRDKTRASHAAALYSSDFKLLSVAEDVGRHNALDKAIGRLFLDRRLDEAVLLTLSSRISYELVQKAARARIQVILAFSRPTSLAVELASELNMTLACLADHTGLYIFCGEHRLTR
;
A
#
# COMPACT_ATOMS: atom_id res chain seq x y z
N MET A 1 33.50 -18.68 20.65
CA MET A 1 32.44 -18.50 19.64
C MET A 1 32.44 -17.01 19.29
N GLU A 2 33.19 -16.64 18.27
CA GLU A 2 33.27 -15.25 17.78
C GLU A 2 32.06 -14.97 16.87
N ALA A 3 31.41 -13.83 17.10
CA ALA A 3 30.35 -13.33 16.25
C ALA A 3 30.91 -12.96 14.86
N PRO A 4 30.22 -13.20 13.75
CA PRO A 4 30.69 -12.84 12.44
C PRO A 4 30.71 -11.31 12.30
N ALA A 5 31.92 -10.76 12.14
CA ALA A 5 32.14 -9.37 11.80
C ALA A 5 31.72 -9.11 10.34
N GLY A 6 30.46 -8.75 10.12
CA GLY A 6 29.98 -8.15 8.90
C GLY A 6 30.04 -6.63 9.02
N GLY A 7 31.19 -6.04 8.71
CA GLY A 7 31.35 -4.60 8.69
C GLY A 7 30.54 -3.97 7.59
N ILE A 8 29.54 -3.13 7.94
CA ILE A 8 28.84 -2.24 7.01
C ILE A 8 29.83 -1.13 6.67
N HIS A 9 30.36 -1.11 5.45
CA HIS A 9 31.06 0.05 4.92
C HIS A 9 30.06 1.20 4.73
N LYS A 10 30.18 2.24 5.56
CA LYS A 10 29.53 3.53 5.36
C LYS A 10 30.22 4.25 4.18
N GLY A 11 29.73 4.05 2.97
CA GLY A 11 30.16 4.77 1.79
C GLY A 11 29.07 4.69 0.74
N ASP A 12 28.49 5.84 0.41
CA ASP A 12 27.41 6.07 -0.55
C ASP A 12 26.02 5.59 -0.12
N LEU A 13 25.25 6.53 0.45
CA LEU A 13 23.84 6.37 0.81
C LEU A 13 22.94 6.34 -0.44
N PHE A 14 23.12 5.40 -1.32
CA PHE A 14 22.02 4.92 -2.17
C PHE A 14 21.23 3.94 -1.31
N LEU A 15 19.98 4.29 -1.01
CA LEU A 15 19.05 3.42 -0.32
C LEU A 15 18.86 2.16 -1.17
N GLU A 16 19.52 1.10 -0.78
CA GLU A 16 19.40 -0.18 -1.51
C GLU A 16 18.10 -0.85 -1.12
N THR A 17 17.29 -1.22 -2.11
CA THR A 17 16.04 -1.94 -1.92
C THR A 17 16.23 -3.38 -1.46
N PHE A 18 17.45 -3.90 -1.56
CA PHE A 18 17.87 -5.22 -1.04
C PHE A 18 19.37 -5.24 -0.76
N LEU A 19 19.79 -6.16 0.11
CA LEU A 19 21.20 -6.42 0.45
C LEU A 19 21.56 -7.88 0.17
N GLU A 20 22.84 -8.14 -0.20
CA GLU A 20 23.34 -9.49 -0.37
C GLU A 20 23.86 -10.06 0.98
N TYR A 21 23.37 -11.25 1.32
CA TYR A 21 23.77 -11.99 2.51
C TYR A 21 24.33 -13.35 2.13
N LYS A 22 25.40 -13.75 2.83
CA LYS A 22 25.90 -15.11 2.78
C LYS A 22 25.04 -15.97 3.72
N VAL A 23 24.40 -17.00 3.18
CA VAL A 23 23.54 -17.92 3.92
C VAL A 23 24.11 -19.32 3.88
N LEU A 24 23.82 -20.08 4.91
CA LEU A 24 24.12 -21.51 4.97
C LEU A 24 22.87 -22.28 4.48
N CYS A 25 23.01 -22.99 3.38
CA CYS A 25 22.01 -23.96 2.93
C CYS A 25 22.24 -25.27 3.67
N TRP A 26 21.36 -25.58 4.61
CA TRP A 26 21.41 -26.87 5.34
C TRP A 26 20.79 -27.96 4.46
N GLY A 27 21.56 -28.95 4.09
CA GLY A 27 21.12 -30.10 3.30
C GLY A 27 21.20 -31.40 4.08
N GLN A 28 20.50 -32.45 3.61
CA GLN A 28 20.52 -33.77 4.27
C GLN A 28 21.89 -34.46 4.20
N LYS A 29 22.70 -34.16 3.19
CA LYS A 29 24.04 -34.75 3.01
C LYS A 29 25.17 -33.78 3.32
N ASP A 30 25.10 -32.56 2.77
CA ASP A 30 26.15 -31.55 2.90
C ASP A 30 25.56 -30.17 3.07
N ASN A 31 26.23 -29.33 3.88
CA ASN A 31 25.91 -27.92 4.02
C ASN A 31 26.67 -27.11 2.97
N THR A 32 25.97 -26.28 2.22
CA THR A 32 26.56 -25.40 1.21
C THR A 32 26.35 -23.94 1.58
N SER A 33 27.22 -23.05 1.08
CA SER A 33 27.08 -21.62 1.28
C SER A 33 26.63 -20.96 -0.03
N ALA A 34 25.61 -20.11 0.05
CA ALA A 34 25.10 -19.36 -1.08
C ALA A 34 24.93 -17.87 -0.72
N LYS A 35 24.89 -17.01 -1.74
CA LYS A 35 24.51 -15.61 -1.56
C LYS A 35 23.02 -15.44 -1.90
N HIS A 36 22.29 -14.79 -1.02
CA HIS A 36 20.89 -14.46 -1.22
C HIS A 36 20.68 -12.94 -1.09
N ARG A 37 19.72 -12.41 -1.85
CA ARG A 37 19.29 -11.03 -1.77
C ARG A 37 18.10 -10.95 -0.82
N LEU A 38 18.29 -10.20 0.27
CA LEU A 38 17.25 -9.96 1.26
C LEU A 38 16.71 -8.56 1.04
N ILE A 39 15.38 -8.42 1.05
CA ILE A 39 14.72 -7.12 0.92
C ILE A 39 15.15 -6.21 2.07
N SER A 40 15.41 -4.95 1.75
CA SER A 40 15.70 -3.95 2.76
C SER A 40 14.43 -3.48 3.46
N GLU A 41 14.51 -3.31 4.76
CA GLU A 41 13.44 -2.79 5.60
C GLU A 41 14.01 -1.68 6.50
N GLU A 42 13.48 -0.47 6.36
CA GLU A 42 13.92 0.71 7.10
C GLU A 42 12.72 1.52 7.62
N PRO A 43 12.87 2.23 8.75
CA PRO A 43 11.82 3.11 9.23
C PRO A 43 11.66 4.32 8.33
N LEU A 44 10.41 4.75 8.09
CA LEU A 44 10.05 6.04 7.53
C LEU A 44 9.23 6.81 8.56
N SER A 45 9.75 7.93 9.04
CA SER A 45 9.03 8.86 9.91
C SER A 45 8.21 9.83 9.05
N ILE A 46 6.90 9.77 9.14
CA ILE A 46 5.98 10.71 8.50
C ILE A 46 5.61 11.79 9.53
N ARG A 47 5.96 13.04 9.21
CA ARG A 47 5.64 14.20 10.03
C ARG A 47 4.55 15.03 9.37
N VAL A 48 3.56 15.45 10.15
CA VAL A 48 2.48 16.32 9.68
C VAL A 48 2.49 17.58 10.53
N GLU A 49 2.50 18.74 9.88
CA GLU A 49 2.56 20.05 10.56
C GLU A 49 3.74 20.13 11.57
N GLY A 50 4.91 19.64 11.15
CA GLY A 50 6.15 19.64 11.96
C GLY A 50 6.19 18.63 13.11
N LYS A 51 5.11 17.90 13.36
CA LYS A 51 5.03 16.92 14.47
C LYS A 51 5.12 15.48 13.92
N PRO A 52 5.81 14.57 14.62
CA PRO A 52 5.79 13.16 14.26
C PRO A 52 4.34 12.64 14.28
N TYR A 53 3.91 12.02 13.17
CA TYR A 53 2.59 11.42 13.05
C TYR A 53 2.64 9.89 13.11
N SER A 54 3.50 9.29 12.30
CA SER A 54 3.67 7.83 12.25
C SER A 54 5.10 7.45 11.91
N VAL A 55 5.50 6.24 12.28
CA VAL A 55 6.70 5.57 11.80
C VAL A 55 6.27 4.25 11.20
N VAL A 56 6.60 4.04 9.92
CA VAL A 56 6.27 2.81 9.18
C VAL A 56 7.55 2.12 8.75
N MET A 57 7.60 0.79 8.89
CA MET A 57 8.70 -0.02 8.35
C MET A 57 8.42 -0.28 6.87
N ARG A 58 9.36 0.10 6.00
CA ARG A 58 9.16 0.06 4.54
C ARG A 58 10.42 -0.34 3.78
N THR A 59 10.27 -0.79 2.56
CA THR A 59 11.40 -0.86 1.62
C THR A 59 11.75 0.55 1.15
N PRO A 60 13.04 0.96 1.15
CA PRO A 60 13.49 2.25 0.65
C PRO A 60 13.01 2.57 -0.77
N GLY A 61 12.80 3.86 -1.05
CA GLY A 61 12.32 4.38 -2.32
C GLY A 61 10.86 4.84 -2.28
N ASP A 62 10.55 5.84 -3.11
CA ASP A 62 9.22 6.45 -3.23
C ASP A 62 8.69 7.12 -1.94
N GLU A 63 9.57 7.63 -1.10
CA GLU A 63 9.22 8.15 0.22
C GLU A 63 8.14 9.24 0.17
N LEU A 64 8.23 10.16 -0.79
CA LEU A 64 7.23 11.22 -0.96
C LEU A 64 5.87 10.66 -1.37
N ALA A 65 5.86 9.73 -2.33
CA ALA A 65 4.64 9.04 -2.74
C ALA A 65 4.07 8.20 -1.59
N HIS A 66 4.92 7.48 -0.85
CA HIS A 66 4.49 6.72 0.32
C HIS A 66 3.80 7.63 1.35
N ALA A 67 4.44 8.75 1.71
CA ALA A 67 3.86 9.68 2.68
C ALA A 67 2.56 10.33 2.18
N ALA A 68 2.48 10.66 0.88
CA ALA A 68 1.28 11.21 0.26
C ALA A 68 0.11 10.22 0.30
N GLY A 69 0.33 8.98 -0.15
CA GLY A 69 -0.68 7.92 -0.12
C GLY A 69 -1.09 7.55 1.31
N PHE A 70 -0.15 7.50 2.24
CA PHE A 70 -0.43 7.32 3.66
C PHE A 70 -1.34 8.43 4.20
N CYS A 71 -1.02 9.72 3.93
CA CYS A 71 -1.85 10.84 4.39
C CYS A 71 -3.26 10.83 3.80
N LEU A 72 -3.43 10.42 2.52
CA LEU A 72 -4.74 10.22 1.92
C LEU A 72 -5.50 9.08 2.61
N SER A 73 -4.85 7.95 2.82
CA SER A 73 -5.41 6.76 3.46
C SER A 73 -5.88 7.03 4.89
N GLU A 74 -5.14 7.83 5.64
CA GLU A 74 -5.48 8.25 7.01
C GLU A 74 -6.50 9.40 7.06
N GLY A 75 -6.89 9.95 5.90
CA GLY A 75 -7.83 11.07 5.81
C GLY A 75 -7.22 12.41 6.24
N ILE A 76 -5.89 12.50 6.33
CA ILE A 76 -5.17 13.75 6.61
C ILE A 76 -5.35 14.72 5.44
N VAL A 77 -5.30 14.19 4.21
CA VAL A 77 -5.61 14.92 2.98
C VAL A 77 -6.74 14.24 2.23
N SER A 78 -7.42 14.95 1.36
CA SER A 78 -8.48 14.43 0.48
C SER A 78 -8.15 14.68 -0.99
N THR A 79 -7.46 15.77 -1.28
CA THR A 79 -7.05 16.17 -2.62
C THR A 79 -5.61 16.69 -2.59
N PRO A 80 -4.89 16.72 -3.73
CA PRO A 80 -3.56 17.31 -3.79
C PRO A 80 -3.50 18.78 -3.36
N ASP A 81 -4.60 19.52 -3.49
CA ASP A 81 -4.70 20.92 -3.06
C ASP A 81 -4.70 21.09 -1.54
N ASP A 82 -4.94 20.03 -0.78
CA ASP A 82 -4.82 20.05 0.68
C ASP A 82 -3.36 20.11 1.16
N VAL A 83 -2.41 19.74 0.28
CA VAL A 83 -0.97 19.72 0.56
C VAL A 83 -0.36 21.06 0.16
N ASN A 84 0.31 21.71 1.11
CA ASN A 84 1.14 22.87 0.82
C ASN A 84 2.54 22.45 0.38
N THR A 85 3.20 21.59 1.17
CA THR A 85 4.50 20.99 0.80
C THR A 85 4.59 19.55 1.27
N ILE A 86 5.34 18.74 0.51
CA ILE A 86 5.78 17.42 0.89
C ILE A 86 7.25 17.28 0.52
N SER A 87 8.12 16.97 1.48
CA SER A 87 9.56 16.94 1.27
C SER A 87 10.26 16.00 2.23
N CYS A 88 11.39 15.44 1.80
CA CYS A 88 12.30 14.77 2.71
C CYS A 88 13.00 15.81 3.60
N CYS A 89 13.13 15.52 4.90
CA CYS A 89 13.85 16.35 5.83
C CYS A 89 15.37 16.06 5.70
N ASN A 90 16.19 17.14 5.66
CA ASN A 90 17.65 17.06 5.66
C ASN A 90 18.33 16.34 4.49
N GLY A 91 18.14 16.81 3.25
CA GLY A 91 19.02 16.57 2.08
C GLY A 91 19.54 15.14 1.81
N ASN A 92 19.93 14.39 2.81
CA ASN A 92 20.48 13.03 2.74
C ASN A 92 19.73 12.01 3.62
N ASP A 93 18.79 12.45 4.47
CA ASP A 93 17.99 11.52 5.30
C ASP A 93 16.61 11.32 4.67
N SER A 94 16.52 10.33 3.80
CA SER A 94 15.24 9.94 3.16
C SER A 94 14.28 9.24 4.11
N ASN A 95 14.68 8.98 5.35
CA ASN A 95 13.85 8.29 6.36
C ASN A 95 12.89 9.21 7.10
N VAL A 96 12.85 10.49 6.76
CA VAL A 96 11.90 11.46 7.33
C VAL A 96 11.26 12.28 6.23
N VAL A 97 9.93 12.18 6.11
CA VAL A 97 9.11 13.02 5.22
C VAL A 97 8.25 13.96 6.04
N ALA A 98 8.32 15.25 5.72
CA ALA A 98 7.46 16.27 6.27
C ALA A 98 6.35 16.65 5.28
N VAL A 99 5.12 16.65 5.77
CA VAL A 99 3.93 17.07 5.07
C VAL A 99 3.37 18.31 5.77
N THR A 100 3.27 19.42 5.06
CA THR A 100 2.57 20.60 5.53
C THR A 100 1.28 20.80 4.73
N LEU A 101 0.24 21.20 5.39
CA LEU A 101 -1.09 21.33 4.83
C LEU A 101 -1.39 22.79 4.54
N ASN A 102 -2.29 23.05 3.59
CA ASN A 102 -2.83 24.39 3.43
C ASN A 102 -3.70 24.77 4.66
N ALA A 103 -3.94 26.07 4.86
CA ALA A 103 -4.63 26.56 6.06
C ALA A 103 -6.05 25.98 6.17
N SER A 104 -6.80 25.94 5.07
CA SER A 104 -8.19 25.46 5.07
C SER A 104 -8.33 23.98 5.44
N ARG A 105 -7.31 23.17 5.09
CA ARG A 105 -7.29 21.74 5.46
C ARG A 105 -6.86 21.54 6.90
N ARG A 106 -5.86 22.30 7.36
CA ARG A 106 -5.35 22.24 8.73
C ARG A 106 -6.47 22.41 9.74
N ASP A 107 -7.33 23.41 9.56
CA ASP A 107 -8.43 23.69 10.47
C ASP A 107 -9.47 22.56 10.53
N LYS A 108 -9.69 21.85 9.41
CA LYS A 108 -10.64 20.74 9.32
C LYS A 108 -10.18 19.45 9.99
N ILE A 109 -8.87 19.25 10.15
CA ILE A 109 -8.31 17.96 10.62
C ILE A 109 -7.76 18.02 12.04
N VAL A 110 -8.02 19.08 12.80
CA VAL A 110 -7.54 19.22 14.19
C VAL A 110 -7.89 17.98 15.02
N ASP A 111 -9.11 17.46 14.88
CA ASP A 111 -9.57 16.27 15.58
C ASP A 111 -8.85 15.00 15.13
N ILE A 112 -8.54 14.87 13.82
CA ILE A 112 -7.78 13.74 13.26
C ILE A 112 -6.36 13.76 13.81
N LEU A 113 -5.72 14.92 13.83
CA LEU A 113 -4.37 15.07 14.38
C LEU A 113 -4.32 14.85 15.90
N GLY A 114 -5.42 15.12 16.60
CA GLY A 114 -5.56 14.88 18.04
C GLY A 114 -5.77 13.41 18.41
N ARG A 115 -6.30 12.59 17.51
CA ARG A 115 -6.60 11.15 17.72
C ARG A 115 -5.36 10.24 17.61
N ARG A 116 -4.18 10.77 17.84
CA ARG A 116 -2.90 10.04 17.73
C ARG A 116 -2.92 8.74 18.54
N GLY A 117 -2.58 7.65 17.89
CA GLY A 117 -2.23 6.38 18.54
C GLY A 117 -3.33 5.33 18.58
N PHE A 118 -4.56 5.60 18.13
CA PHE A 118 -5.64 4.61 18.22
C PHE A 118 -5.80 3.72 16.97
N ILE A 119 -5.34 4.13 15.81
CA ILE A 119 -5.63 3.42 14.54
C ILE A 119 -4.39 2.80 13.88
N SER A 120 -3.19 3.28 14.15
CA SER A 120 -1.96 2.85 13.43
C SER A 120 -1.16 1.75 14.14
N GLN A 121 -1.64 1.15 15.20
CA GLN A 121 -1.00 -0.04 15.79
C GLN A 121 -1.64 -1.31 15.24
N THR A 122 -1.07 -1.73 14.14
CA THR A 122 -1.30 -3.03 13.51
C THR A 122 -1.23 -4.18 14.51
N SER A 123 -2.20 -5.05 14.44
CA SER A 123 -2.22 -6.47 14.80
C SER A 123 -2.72 -6.88 16.18
N CYS A 124 -2.84 -6.04 17.20
CA CYS A 124 -3.41 -6.49 18.48
C CYS A 124 -4.15 -5.36 19.19
N GLY A 125 -5.49 -5.38 19.17
CA GLY A 125 -6.23 -4.77 20.26
C GLY A 125 -7.26 -3.69 19.96
N ILE A 126 -7.78 -3.55 18.75
CA ILE A 126 -9.03 -2.80 18.59
C ILE A 126 -10.19 -3.79 18.63
N CYS A 127 -10.64 -4.10 19.84
CA CYS A 127 -11.88 -4.82 20.06
C CYS A 127 -13.01 -3.80 20.26
N GLY A 128 -13.86 -3.65 19.28
CA GLY A 128 -15.12 -2.97 19.47
C GLY A 128 -15.86 -2.71 18.17
N LYS A 129 -17.03 -3.33 18.01
CA LYS A 129 -17.95 -3.06 16.89
C LYS A 129 -18.31 -1.57 16.74
N GLU A 130 -18.18 -0.78 17.79
CA GLU A 130 -18.46 0.66 17.78
C GLU A 130 -17.35 1.45 17.10
N ILE A 131 -16.07 1.10 17.33
CA ILE A 131 -14.92 1.76 16.66
C ILE A 131 -14.95 1.50 15.15
N VAL A 132 -15.32 0.29 14.77
CA VAL A 132 -15.47 -0.08 13.34
C VAL A 132 -16.59 0.76 12.70
N LYS A 133 -17.74 0.97 13.37
CA LYS A 133 -18.82 1.82 12.86
C LYS A 133 -18.42 3.28 12.69
N ASP A 134 -17.65 3.83 13.61
CA ASP A 134 -17.15 5.21 13.50
C ASP A 134 -16.20 5.39 12.31
N LEU A 135 -15.42 4.37 11.98
CA LEU A 135 -14.56 4.36 10.78
C LEU A 135 -15.38 4.29 9.50
N TYR A 136 -16.48 3.55 9.45
CA TYR A 136 -17.38 3.49 8.29
C TYR A 136 -18.01 4.84 7.98
N GLN A 137 -18.41 5.61 8.99
CA GLN A 137 -19.08 6.90 8.81
C GLN A 137 -18.17 7.98 8.17
N MET A 138 -16.84 7.76 8.15
CA MET A 138 -15.88 8.73 7.63
C MET A 138 -15.53 8.55 6.15
N ILE A 139 -15.98 7.47 5.52
CA ILE A 139 -15.69 7.18 4.10
C ILE A 139 -17.00 7.10 3.34
N GLN A 140 -17.14 7.92 2.30
CA GLN A 140 -18.31 7.90 1.44
C GLN A 140 -18.22 6.72 0.46
N PRO A 141 -19.33 6.03 0.17
CA PRO A 141 -19.36 5.00 -0.86
C PRO A 141 -18.83 5.50 -2.20
N VAL A 142 -18.21 4.60 -2.96
CA VAL A 142 -17.75 4.92 -4.31
C VAL A 142 -18.93 4.98 -5.28
N GLU A 143 -18.76 5.71 -6.38
CA GLU A 143 -19.77 5.83 -7.41
C GLU A 143 -20.01 4.51 -8.13
N ASP A 144 -21.21 4.34 -8.70
CA ASP A 144 -21.57 3.16 -9.50
C ASP A 144 -21.55 3.49 -11.00
N ASN A 145 -20.43 3.99 -11.48
CA ASN A 145 -20.28 4.47 -12.86
C ASN A 145 -19.30 3.62 -13.70
N THR A 146 -18.71 2.57 -13.12
CA THR A 146 -17.74 1.73 -13.80
C THR A 146 -18.34 0.36 -14.15
N ARG A 147 -18.15 -0.07 -15.40
CA ARG A 147 -18.36 -1.42 -15.88
C ARG A 147 -17.11 -1.85 -16.64
N MET A 148 -16.60 -3.04 -16.37
CA MET A 148 -15.38 -3.53 -17.00
C MET A 148 -15.49 -5.02 -17.35
N ASN A 149 -14.77 -5.42 -18.38
CA ASN A 149 -14.67 -6.81 -18.78
C ASN A 149 -13.89 -7.61 -17.72
N ALA A 150 -14.49 -8.68 -17.17
CA ALA A 150 -13.88 -9.49 -16.12
C ALA A 150 -12.63 -10.24 -16.58
N GLY A 151 -12.58 -10.66 -17.87
CA GLY A 151 -11.41 -11.32 -18.45
C GLY A 151 -10.21 -10.39 -18.51
N LEU A 152 -10.39 -9.17 -19.01
CA LEU A 152 -9.31 -8.16 -19.07
C LEU A 152 -8.87 -7.71 -17.67
N ALA A 153 -9.80 -7.61 -16.72
CA ALA A 153 -9.46 -7.32 -15.33
C ALA A 153 -8.64 -8.46 -14.69
N LEU A 154 -8.99 -9.73 -15.01
CA LEU A 154 -8.21 -10.90 -14.60
C LEU A 154 -6.80 -10.88 -15.22
N GLU A 155 -6.66 -10.55 -16.51
CA GLU A 155 -5.36 -10.40 -17.16
C GLU A 155 -4.48 -9.35 -16.46
N CYS A 156 -5.05 -8.22 -16.02
CA CYS A 156 -4.32 -7.24 -15.21
C CYS A 156 -3.77 -7.84 -13.91
N LEU A 157 -4.55 -8.70 -13.23
CA LEU A 157 -4.08 -9.39 -12.04
C LEU A 157 -2.99 -10.41 -12.36
N GLU A 158 -3.20 -11.25 -13.38
CA GLU A 158 -2.25 -12.30 -13.79
C GLU A 158 -0.90 -11.72 -14.28
N ASN A 159 -0.93 -10.51 -14.86
CA ASN A 159 0.27 -9.80 -15.29
C ASN A 159 1.00 -9.08 -14.15
N LEU A 160 0.42 -8.95 -12.96
CA LEU A 160 1.07 -8.26 -11.83
C LEU A 160 2.49 -8.79 -11.51
N PRO A 161 2.79 -10.11 -11.55
CA PRO A 161 4.13 -10.63 -11.31
C PRO A 161 5.19 -10.07 -12.26
N GLN A 162 4.85 -9.72 -13.51
CA GLN A 162 5.77 -9.12 -14.48
C GLN A 162 6.24 -7.71 -14.05
N HIS A 163 5.52 -7.09 -13.15
CA HIS A 163 5.82 -5.77 -12.58
C HIS A 163 6.45 -5.84 -11.19
N GLN A 164 6.98 -7.03 -10.80
CA GLN A 164 7.57 -7.27 -9.48
C GLN A 164 9.08 -7.61 -9.52
N PRO A 165 9.94 -6.73 -10.08
CA PRO A 165 11.38 -6.98 -10.17
C PRO A 165 12.06 -7.15 -8.79
N LEU A 166 11.51 -6.55 -7.72
CA LEU A 166 12.04 -6.71 -6.38
C LEU A 166 11.68 -8.09 -5.81
N ARG A 167 10.46 -8.57 -6.05
CA ARG A 167 10.03 -9.92 -5.70
C ARG A 167 10.87 -10.99 -6.40
N ASP A 168 11.16 -10.80 -7.67
CA ASP A 168 12.00 -11.74 -8.44
C ASP A 168 13.39 -11.90 -7.82
N LYS A 169 13.95 -10.80 -7.28
CA LYS A 169 15.27 -10.79 -6.66
C LYS A 169 15.25 -11.32 -5.23
N THR A 170 14.22 -11.01 -4.45
CA THR A 170 14.21 -11.20 -2.98
C THR A 170 13.17 -12.21 -2.51
N ARG A 171 12.12 -12.46 -3.29
CA ARG A 171 10.93 -13.27 -2.95
C ARG A 171 10.17 -12.79 -1.72
N ALA A 172 10.36 -11.53 -1.30
CA ALA A 172 9.89 -11.00 -0.03
C ALA A 172 9.07 -9.71 -0.15
N SER A 173 8.76 -9.22 -1.36
CA SER A 173 7.91 -8.04 -1.55
C SER A 173 6.46 -8.39 -1.84
N HIS A 174 5.60 -7.44 -1.52
CA HIS A 174 4.23 -7.32 -2.01
C HIS A 174 4.16 -6.24 -3.09
N ALA A 175 3.12 -6.32 -3.94
CA ALA A 175 2.85 -5.31 -4.96
C ALA A 175 1.39 -4.88 -4.96
N ALA A 176 1.18 -3.62 -5.36
CA ALA A 176 -0.09 -3.04 -5.70
C ALA A 176 0.02 -2.32 -7.04
N ALA A 177 -0.90 -2.56 -7.97
CA ALA A 177 -0.94 -1.88 -9.27
C ALA A 177 -2.33 -1.28 -9.52
N LEU A 178 -2.33 -0.08 -10.07
CA LEU A 178 -3.52 0.73 -10.36
C LEU A 178 -3.69 0.87 -11.86
N TYR A 179 -4.92 0.66 -12.33
CA TYR A 179 -5.28 0.70 -13.75
C TYR A 179 -6.47 1.63 -13.97
N SER A 180 -6.50 2.21 -15.16
CA SER A 180 -7.64 2.96 -15.68
C SER A 180 -8.80 2.04 -16.12
N SER A 181 -9.92 2.64 -16.52
CA SER A 181 -11.10 1.91 -17.02
C SER A 181 -10.84 1.16 -18.34
N ASP A 182 -9.84 1.55 -19.10
CA ASP A 182 -9.36 0.90 -20.34
C ASP A 182 -8.17 -0.04 -20.09
N PHE A 183 -7.96 -0.48 -18.82
CA PHE A 183 -6.95 -1.44 -18.38
C PHE A 183 -5.50 -1.00 -18.61
N LYS A 184 -5.27 0.30 -18.79
CA LYS A 184 -3.91 0.85 -18.86
C LYS A 184 -3.31 0.91 -17.47
N LEU A 185 -2.09 0.37 -17.31
CA LEU A 185 -1.33 0.49 -16.08
C LEU A 185 -0.95 1.96 -15.83
N LEU A 186 -1.40 2.51 -14.72
CA LEU A 186 -1.15 3.90 -14.30
C LEU A 186 -0.02 3.98 -13.28
N SER A 187 -0.02 3.06 -12.30
CA SER A 187 0.99 3.04 -11.24
C SER A 187 1.16 1.62 -10.73
N VAL A 188 2.40 1.27 -10.36
CA VAL A 188 2.71 0.02 -9.67
C VAL A 188 3.82 0.26 -8.67
N ALA A 189 3.70 -0.32 -7.47
CA ALA A 189 4.74 -0.23 -6.46
C ALA A 189 4.93 -1.57 -5.74
N GLU A 190 6.17 -1.82 -5.32
CA GLU A 190 6.55 -2.94 -4.47
C GLU A 190 7.05 -2.43 -3.12
N ASP A 191 6.77 -3.20 -2.07
CA ASP A 191 7.26 -2.96 -0.72
C ASP A 191 7.25 -4.27 0.09
N VAL A 192 8.05 -4.36 1.16
CA VAL A 192 7.97 -5.45 2.12
C VAL A 192 6.59 -5.53 2.78
N GLY A 193 5.94 -4.38 2.97
CA GLY A 193 4.60 -4.23 3.51
C GLY A 193 3.54 -4.04 2.43
N ARG A 194 2.50 -4.90 2.39
CA ARG A 194 1.40 -4.76 1.43
C ARG A 194 0.67 -3.42 1.51
N HIS A 195 0.54 -2.85 2.72
CA HIS A 195 -0.09 -1.54 2.92
C HIS A 195 0.76 -0.42 2.33
N ASN A 196 2.08 -0.51 2.52
CA ASN A 196 3.01 0.46 1.97
C ASN A 196 3.07 0.40 0.44
N ALA A 197 3.02 -0.81 -0.16
CA ALA A 197 2.96 -0.96 -1.61
C ALA A 197 1.74 -0.22 -2.18
N LEU A 198 0.58 -0.35 -1.52
CA LEU A 198 -0.63 0.37 -1.94
C LEU A 198 -0.50 1.88 -1.72
N ASP A 199 0.01 2.33 -0.57
CA ASP A 199 0.22 3.75 -0.30
C ASP A 199 1.18 4.38 -1.33
N LYS A 200 2.28 3.70 -1.68
CA LYS A 200 3.20 4.16 -2.73
C LYS A 200 2.52 4.28 -4.09
N ALA A 201 1.75 3.26 -4.50
CA ALA A 201 1.05 3.27 -5.78
C ALA A 201 0.00 4.38 -5.87
N ILE A 202 -0.82 4.56 -4.83
CA ILE A 202 -1.81 5.64 -4.72
C ILE A 202 -1.09 7.00 -4.69
N GLY A 203 -0.07 7.14 -3.87
CA GLY A 203 0.62 8.40 -3.65
C GLY A 203 1.32 8.95 -4.90
N ARG A 204 1.83 8.08 -5.78
CA ARG A 204 2.36 8.51 -7.09
C ARG A 204 1.28 9.23 -7.91
N LEU A 205 0.12 8.58 -8.09
CA LEU A 205 -0.97 9.17 -8.85
C LEU A 205 -1.58 10.41 -8.16
N PHE A 206 -1.61 10.40 -6.83
CA PHE A 206 -2.06 11.56 -6.05
C PHE A 206 -1.15 12.77 -6.30
N LEU A 207 0.17 12.61 -6.24
CA LEU A 207 1.13 13.68 -6.50
C LEU A 207 1.08 14.16 -7.96
N ASP A 208 0.85 13.23 -8.89
CA ASP A 208 0.70 13.52 -10.33
C ASP A 208 -0.68 14.10 -10.69
N ARG A 209 -1.60 14.24 -9.70
CA ARG A 209 -3.00 14.69 -9.91
C ARG A 209 -3.79 13.83 -10.89
N ARG A 210 -3.53 12.53 -10.91
CA ARG A 210 -4.13 11.55 -11.83
C ARG A 210 -4.83 10.40 -11.10
N LEU A 211 -5.06 10.54 -9.80
CA LEU A 211 -5.66 9.46 -9.01
C LEU A 211 -7.10 9.13 -9.42
N ASP A 212 -7.82 10.09 -9.94
CA ASP A 212 -9.18 9.96 -10.48
C ASP A 212 -9.27 9.09 -11.76
N GLU A 213 -8.14 8.86 -12.44
CA GLU A 213 -8.08 7.92 -13.58
C GLU A 213 -8.12 6.45 -13.10
N ALA A 214 -7.77 6.17 -11.83
CA ALA A 214 -7.62 4.81 -11.31
C ALA A 214 -8.96 4.24 -10.86
N VAL A 215 -9.39 3.13 -11.47
CA VAL A 215 -10.64 2.43 -11.13
C VAL A 215 -10.44 1.00 -10.67
N LEU A 216 -9.34 0.35 -11.09
CA LEU A 216 -9.02 -1.03 -10.76
C LEU A 216 -7.69 -1.08 -9.98
N LEU A 217 -7.70 -1.80 -8.87
CA LEU A 217 -6.54 -2.15 -8.06
C LEU A 217 -6.28 -3.66 -8.15
N THR A 218 -5.05 -4.06 -8.46
CA THR A 218 -4.60 -5.44 -8.33
C THR A 218 -3.57 -5.57 -7.21
N LEU A 219 -3.68 -6.64 -6.40
CA LEU A 219 -2.86 -6.89 -5.23
C LEU A 219 -2.20 -8.27 -5.27
N SER A 220 -0.92 -8.37 -4.97
CA SER A 220 -0.21 -9.64 -4.80
C SER A 220 -0.55 -10.35 -3.47
N SER A 221 -1.19 -9.65 -2.54
CA SER A 221 -1.50 -10.11 -1.18
C SER A 221 -2.96 -10.54 -1.04
N ARG A 222 -3.36 -10.94 0.18
CA ARG A 222 -4.77 -11.00 0.59
C ARG A 222 -5.36 -9.59 0.69
N ILE A 223 -6.70 -9.47 0.61
CA ILE A 223 -7.40 -8.20 0.83
C ILE A 223 -7.80 -8.13 2.31
N SER A 224 -7.22 -7.17 3.05
CA SER A 224 -7.58 -6.87 4.44
C SER A 224 -8.51 -5.66 4.51
N TYR A 225 -9.13 -5.46 5.67
CA TYR A 225 -9.94 -4.28 5.97
C TYR A 225 -9.22 -2.98 5.61
N GLU A 226 -7.96 -2.83 6.04
CA GLU A 226 -7.20 -1.60 5.82
C GLU A 226 -6.91 -1.35 4.32
N LEU A 227 -6.72 -2.41 3.53
CA LEU A 227 -6.52 -2.25 2.07
C LEU A 227 -7.80 -1.78 1.38
N VAL A 228 -8.97 -2.26 1.81
CA VAL A 228 -10.27 -1.75 1.33
C VAL A 228 -10.45 -0.29 1.74
N GLN A 229 -10.15 0.05 2.99
CA GLN A 229 -10.24 1.43 3.50
C GLN A 229 -9.36 2.39 2.67
N LYS A 230 -8.10 2.01 2.41
CA LYS A 230 -7.16 2.79 1.59
C LYS A 230 -7.66 2.98 0.16
N ALA A 231 -8.13 1.90 -0.47
CA ALA A 231 -8.68 1.94 -1.82
C ALA A 231 -9.94 2.81 -1.90
N ALA A 232 -10.83 2.72 -0.91
CA ALA A 232 -12.03 3.54 -0.83
C ALA A 232 -11.71 5.04 -0.66
N ARG A 233 -10.71 5.38 0.16
CA ARG A 233 -10.20 6.76 0.28
C ARG A 233 -9.64 7.29 -1.04
N ALA A 234 -9.02 6.43 -1.81
CA ALA A 234 -8.52 6.73 -3.15
C ALA A 234 -9.63 6.67 -4.23
N ARG A 235 -10.92 6.42 -3.86
CA ARG A 235 -12.07 6.31 -4.76
C ARG A 235 -11.97 5.17 -5.79
N ILE A 236 -11.14 4.16 -5.54
CA ILE A 236 -10.97 2.99 -6.38
C ILE A 236 -12.20 2.08 -6.22
N GLN A 237 -12.81 1.64 -7.32
CA GLN A 237 -14.09 0.94 -7.32
C GLN A 237 -13.96 -0.59 -7.32
N VAL A 238 -12.86 -1.12 -7.88
CA VAL A 238 -12.67 -2.56 -8.06
C VAL A 238 -11.33 -2.99 -7.50
N ILE A 239 -11.34 -4.04 -6.67
CA ILE A 239 -10.13 -4.66 -6.12
C ILE A 239 -10.07 -6.13 -6.52
N LEU A 240 -8.99 -6.51 -7.18
CA LEU A 240 -8.65 -7.89 -7.48
C LEU A 240 -7.37 -8.30 -6.73
N ALA A 241 -7.30 -9.54 -6.25
CA ALA A 241 -6.13 -10.03 -5.54
C ALA A 241 -5.81 -11.50 -5.86
N PHE A 242 -4.56 -11.91 -5.67
CA PHE A 242 -4.20 -13.32 -5.75
C PHE A 242 -4.80 -14.14 -4.60
N SER A 243 -4.95 -13.54 -3.43
CA SER A 243 -5.43 -14.24 -2.24
C SER A 243 -6.79 -13.71 -1.78
N ARG A 244 -7.53 -14.53 -1.06
CA ARG A 244 -8.89 -14.25 -0.58
C ARG A 244 -8.96 -13.06 0.38
N PRO A 245 -10.09 -12.33 0.42
CA PRO A 245 -10.35 -11.27 1.40
C PRO A 245 -10.64 -11.84 2.79
N THR A 246 -10.54 -10.97 3.80
CA THR A 246 -11.11 -11.22 5.13
C THR A 246 -12.61 -10.92 5.12
N SER A 247 -13.40 -11.53 6.05
CA SER A 247 -14.82 -11.25 6.17
C SER A 247 -15.11 -9.76 6.37
N LEU A 248 -14.36 -9.11 7.26
CA LEU A 248 -14.51 -7.68 7.53
C LEU A 248 -14.17 -6.81 6.29
N ALA A 249 -13.24 -7.26 5.42
CA ALA A 249 -12.98 -6.57 4.16
C ALA A 249 -14.17 -6.65 3.20
N VAL A 250 -14.87 -7.80 3.16
CA VAL A 250 -16.07 -7.97 2.33
C VAL A 250 -17.22 -7.11 2.86
N GLU A 251 -17.43 -7.09 4.17
CA GLU A 251 -18.45 -6.25 4.81
C GLU A 251 -18.23 -4.76 4.47
N LEU A 252 -17.01 -4.26 4.71
CA LEU A 252 -16.67 -2.87 4.39
C LEU A 252 -16.84 -2.55 2.90
N ALA A 253 -16.35 -3.41 2.02
CA ALA A 253 -16.46 -3.18 0.57
C ALA A 253 -17.92 -3.16 0.09
N SER A 254 -18.77 -4.01 0.65
CA SER A 254 -20.20 -4.03 0.36
C SER A 254 -20.89 -2.72 0.77
N GLU A 255 -20.60 -2.23 1.98
CA GLU A 255 -21.14 -0.95 2.49
C GLU A 255 -20.63 0.25 1.69
N LEU A 256 -19.38 0.19 1.21
CA LEU A 256 -18.76 1.25 0.41
C LEU A 256 -19.06 1.11 -1.09
N ASN A 257 -19.96 0.21 -1.50
CA ASN A 257 -20.32 -0.04 -2.89
C ASN A 257 -19.12 -0.36 -3.78
N MET A 258 -18.17 -1.17 -3.28
CA MET A 258 -16.97 -1.59 -4.02
C MET A 258 -17.14 -3.01 -4.56
N THR A 259 -16.33 -3.37 -5.55
CA THR A 259 -16.22 -4.74 -6.04
C THR A 259 -14.97 -5.39 -5.47
N LEU A 260 -15.13 -6.55 -4.83
CA LEU A 260 -14.03 -7.39 -4.36
C LEU A 260 -14.05 -8.73 -5.05
N ALA A 261 -12.92 -9.10 -5.65
CA ALA A 261 -12.73 -10.44 -6.19
C ALA A 261 -11.29 -10.93 -5.95
N CYS A 262 -11.08 -12.23 -6.05
CA CYS A 262 -9.75 -12.81 -6.06
C CYS A 262 -9.66 -13.92 -7.12
N LEU A 263 -8.40 -14.30 -7.44
CA LEU A 263 -8.13 -15.41 -8.35
C LEU A 263 -8.79 -16.71 -7.84
N ALA A 264 -9.50 -17.39 -8.72
CA ALA A 264 -10.07 -18.71 -8.43
C ALA A 264 -9.02 -19.81 -8.61
N ASP A 265 -9.25 -20.96 -7.97
CA ASP A 265 -8.27 -22.04 -7.85
C ASP A 265 -7.82 -22.65 -9.20
N HIS A 266 -8.63 -22.51 -10.27
CA HIS A 266 -8.31 -23.07 -11.58
C HIS A 266 -8.30 -22.01 -12.69
N THR A 267 -9.40 -21.28 -12.87
CA THR A 267 -9.51 -20.20 -13.86
C THR A 267 -10.62 -19.24 -13.43
N GLY A 268 -10.40 -17.96 -13.62
CA GLY A 268 -11.42 -16.93 -13.36
C GLY A 268 -11.32 -16.29 -11.97
N LEU A 269 -12.42 -15.72 -11.53
CA LEU A 269 -12.51 -14.93 -10.31
C LEU A 269 -13.58 -15.45 -9.36
N TYR A 270 -13.26 -15.50 -8.06
CA TYR A 270 -14.25 -15.52 -6.99
C TYR A 270 -14.65 -14.09 -6.67
N ILE A 271 -15.91 -13.73 -6.91
CA ILE A 271 -16.45 -12.39 -6.63
C ILE A 271 -17.18 -12.45 -5.29
N PHE A 272 -16.81 -11.60 -4.35
CA PHE A 272 -17.36 -11.56 -2.99
C PHE A 272 -18.45 -10.49 -2.83
N CYS A 273 -18.35 -9.39 -3.55
CA CYS A 273 -19.35 -8.32 -3.61
C CYS A 273 -19.17 -7.47 -4.86
N GLY A 274 -20.21 -6.70 -5.24
CA GLY A 274 -20.17 -5.73 -6.33
C GLY A 274 -20.03 -6.35 -7.73
N GLU A 275 -20.60 -7.56 -7.95
CA GLU A 275 -20.52 -8.33 -9.20
C GLU A 275 -21.03 -7.57 -10.43
N HIS A 276 -21.93 -6.62 -10.24
CA HIS A 276 -22.55 -5.82 -11.31
C HIS A 276 -21.55 -4.98 -12.12
N ARG A 277 -20.34 -4.73 -11.58
CA ARG A 277 -19.28 -4.00 -12.29
C ARG A 277 -18.46 -4.87 -13.23
N LEU A 278 -18.49 -6.20 -13.05
CA LEU A 278 -17.73 -7.13 -13.88
C LEU A 278 -18.65 -7.75 -14.93
N THR A 279 -18.39 -7.44 -16.20
CA THR A 279 -19.14 -7.96 -17.36
C THR A 279 -18.33 -9.04 -18.06
N ARG A 280 -19.02 -9.84 -18.91
CA ARG A 280 -18.36 -10.86 -19.74
C ARG A 280 -17.69 -10.25 -20.97
#